data_e19d52952a9526c74c10b49c7b5ea2d3
#
_entry.id   e19d52952a9526c74c10b49c7b5ea2d3
#
_cell.length_a   1.000
_cell.length_b   1.000
_cell.length_c   1.000
_cell.angle_alpha   90.00
_cell.angle_beta   90.00
_cell.angle_gamma   90.00
#
_symmetry.space_group_name_H-M   'P 1'
#
loop_
_entity.id
_entity.type
_entity.pdbx_description
1 polymer ?
#
loop_
_entity_poly.entity_id
_entity_poly.type
_entity_poly.pdbx_seq_one_letter_code
_entity_poly.pdbx_strand_id
1 'polypeptide(L)'
;MAGKGVVALTGAPGFVGGATLPHLLEAGWQVRALTRRSQQAKAGVTWVEGALDRPESLAQLCEGADAILHIAGVVNAPDAAGFEAGNVTGTAHLLSAAKESGIRRFVHVSSLSAREPQLSVYGSSKAKGEKLVATSMLDWTILRPPGVYGPGDTEVFEM
;
A
#
# COMPACT_ATOMS: atom_id res chain seq x y z
N MET A 1 -13.56 -16.32 -18.96
CA MET A 1 -12.58 -16.85 -18.01
C MET A 1 -12.97 -16.40 -16.60
N ALA A 2 -12.89 -17.28 -15.64
CA ALA A 2 -13.03 -16.88 -14.24
C ALA A 2 -11.93 -15.86 -13.90
N GLY A 3 -12.29 -14.74 -13.29
CA GLY A 3 -11.32 -13.75 -12.82
C GLY A 3 -10.39 -14.34 -11.76
N LYS A 4 -9.21 -13.76 -11.58
CA LYS A 4 -8.23 -14.22 -10.57
C LYS A 4 -8.65 -13.96 -9.12
N GLY A 5 -9.66 -13.13 -8.90
CA GLY A 5 -10.12 -12.70 -7.59
C GLY A 5 -10.04 -11.18 -7.41
N VAL A 6 -10.09 -10.73 -6.17
CA VAL A 6 -10.14 -9.31 -5.80
C VAL A 6 -8.89 -8.93 -5.01
N VAL A 7 -8.21 -7.86 -5.42
CA VAL A 7 -7.07 -7.27 -4.68
C VAL A 7 -7.52 -5.97 -4.01
N ALA A 8 -7.28 -5.86 -2.71
CA ALA A 8 -7.34 -4.61 -1.98
C ALA A 8 -6.01 -3.86 -2.18
N LEU A 9 -6.06 -2.68 -2.80
CA LEU A 9 -4.90 -1.88 -3.18
C LEU A 9 -4.86 -0.57 -2.40
N THR A 10 -3.78 -0.29 -1.73
CA THR A 10 -3.49 1.03 -1.18
C THR A 10 -2.46 1.76 -2.03
N GLY A 11 -2.54 3.07 -2.08
CA GLY A 11 -1.60 3.89 -2.87
C GLY A 11 -1.92 3.96 -4.37
N ALA A 12 -3.10 3.50 -4.80
CA ALA A 12 -3.49 3.51 -6.21
C ALA A 12 -3.39 4.88 -6.91
N PRO A 13 -3.75 6.01 -6.27
CA PRO A 13 -3.60 7.32 -6.91
C PRO A 13 -2.16 7.84 -6.99
N GLY A 14 -1.22 7.19 -6.32
CA GLY A 14 0.19 7.58 -6.31
C GLY A 14 0.95 7.10 -7.55
N PHE A 15 2.24 7.47 -7.64
CA PHE A 15 3.09 7.15 -8.79
C PHE A 15 3.23 5.64 -9.02
N VAL A 16 3.67 4.89 -8.01
CA VAL A 16 3.86 3.43 -8.13
C VAL A 16 2.52 2.71 -8.24
N GLY A 17 1.53 3.09 -7.42
CA GLY A 17 0.21 2.48 -7.45
C GLY A 17 -0.54 2.74 -8.75
N GLY A 18 -0.42 3.94 -9.31
CA GLY A 18 -1.00 4.31 -10.61
C GLY A 18 -0.42 3.52 -11.77
N ALA A 19 0.89 3.21 -11.71
CA ALA A 19 1.54 2.33 -12.69
C ALA A 19 1.16 0.85 -12.48
N THR A 20 0.93 0.44 -11.25
CA THR A 20 0.61 -0.96 -10.91
C THR A 20 -0.84 -1.33 -11.26
N LEU A 21 -1.78 -0.41 -11.08
CA LEU A 21 -3.20 -0.65 -11.26
C LEU A 21 -3.56 -1.22 -12.65
N PRO A 22 -3.10 -0.66 -13.79
CA PRO A 22 -3.36 -1.25 -15.11
C PRO A 22 -2.89 -2.70 -15.21
N HIS A 23 -1.71 -3.01 -14.69
CA HIS A 23 -1.15 -4.37 -14.74
C HIS A 23 -1.98 -5.39 -13.95
N LEU A 24 -2.56 -4.98 -12.81
CA LEU A 24 -3.48 -5.83 -12.06
C LEU A 24 -4.73 -6.15 -12.89
N LEU A 25 -5.31 -5.14 -13.54
CA LEU A 25 -6.51 -5.29 -14.37
C LEU A 25 -6.23 -6.16 -15.61
N GLU A 26 -5.11 -5.93 -16.31
CA GLU A 26 -4.66 -6.74 -17.45
C GLU A 26 -4.42 -8.20 -17.04
N ALA A 27 -3.92 -8.42 -15.83
CA ALA A 27 -3.72 -9.76 -15.28
C ALA A 27 -5.04 -10.45 -14.86
N GLY A 28 -6.20 -9.79 -14.96
CA GLY A 28 -7.52 -10.34 -14.68
C GLY A 28 -7.98 -10.19 -13.23
N TRP A 29 -7.35 -9.34 -12.44
CA TRP A 29 -7.81 -9.01 -11.09
C TRP A 29 -8.89 -7.94 -11.12
N GLN A 30 -9.87 -8.07 -10.21
CA GLN A 30 -10.70 -6.94 -9.79
C GLN A 30 -9.97 -6.21 -8.66
N VAL A 31 -10.08 -4.89 -8.61
CA VAL A 31 -9.33 -4.09 -7.65
C VAL A 31 -10.27 -3.24 -6.80
N ARG A 32 -10.15 -3.34 -5.49
CA ARG A 32 -10.71 -2.39 -4.53
C ARG A 32 -9.58 -1.44 -4.14
N ALA A 33 -9.69 -0.17 -4.47
CA ALA A 33 -8.60 0.79 -4.36
C ALA A 33 -8.92 1.89 -3.35
N LEU A 34 -8.09 2.02 -2.31
CA LEU A 34 -8.21 3.08 -1.32
C LEU A 34 -7.81 4.42 -1.93
N THR A 35 -8.63 5.43 -1.71
CA THR A 35 -8.37 6.81 -2.16
C THR A 35 -8.87 7.83 -1.15
N ARG A 36 -8.11 8.92 -0.97
CA ARG A 36 -8.52 10.05 -0.12
C ARG A 36 -9.40 11.07 -0.85
N ARG A 37 -9.52 10.94 -2.17
CA ARG A 37 -10.28 11.87 -3.01
C ARG A 37 -11.12 11.09 -4.01
N SER A 38 -12.25 11.64 -4.41
CA SER A 38 -13.06 11.07 -5.47
C SER A 38 -12.23 10.83 -6.73
N GLN A 39 -12.44 9.69 -7.35
CA GLN A 39 -11.78 9.25 -8.57
C GLN A 39 -12.81 9.02 -9.68
N GLN A 40 -12.37 9.14 -10.92
CA GLN A 40 -13.20 8.76 -12.06
C GLN A 40 -13.48 7.26 -12.06
N ALA A 41 -14.69 6.88 -12.46
CA ALA A 41 -15.05 5.48 -12.61
C ALA A 41 -14.10 4.78 -13.58
N LYS A 42 -13.67 3.59 -13.21
CA LYS A 42 -12.77 2.76 -14.02
C LYS A 42 -13.25 1.31 -13.98
N ALA A 43 -13.38 0.69 -15.15
CA ALA A 43 -13.80 -0.71 -15.24
C ALA A 43 -12.84 -1.62 -14.44
N GLY A 44 -13.40 -2.54 -13.67
CA GLY A 44 -12.63 -3.45 -12.81
C GLY A 44 -12.10 -2.83 -11.52
N VAL A 45 -12.40 -1.56 -11.23
CA VAL A 45 -11.97 -0.86 -10.02
C VAL A 45 -13.16 -0.39 -9.21
N THR A 46 -13.20 -0.77 -7.94
CA THR A 46 -14.08 -0.20 -6.92
C THR A 46 -13.27 0.76 -6.07
N TRP A 47 -13.50 2.05 -6.20
CA TRP A 47 -12.86 3.05 -5.37
C TRP A 47 -13.48 3.09 -3.98
N VAL A 48 -12.66 2.97 -2.95
CA VAL A 48 -13.05 3.07 -1.55
C VAL A 48 -12.49 4.37 -0.99
N GLU A 49 -13.37 5.31 -0.71
CA GLU A 49 -12.96 6.60 -0.14
C GLU A 49 -12.61 6.43 1.33
N GLY A 50 -11.38 6.82 1.70
CA GLY A 50 -10.88 6.65 3.03
C GLY A 50 -9.38 6.89 3.14
N ALA A 51 -8.80 6.46 4.26
CA ALA A 51 -7.38 6.62 4.55
C ALA A 51 -6.90 5.51 5.53
N LEU A 52 -5.58 5.36 5.66
CA LEU A 52 -4.97 4.36 6.55
C LEU A 52 -5.25 4.61 8.04
N ASP A 53 -5.62 5.82 8.42
CA ASP A 53 -6.00 6.21 9.78
C ASP A 53 -7.52 6.12 10.04
N ARG A 54 -8.28 5.56 9.09
CA ARG A 54 -9.73 5.37 9.20
C ARG A 54 -10.10 3.90 9.12
N PRO A 55 -10.20 3.20 10.27
CA PRO A 55 -10.46 1.75 10.32
C PRO A 55 -11.69 1.30 9.52
N GLU A 56 -12.76 2.11 9.51
CA GLU A 56 -13.99 1.79 8.79
C GLU A 56 -13.75 1.70 7.28
N SER A 57 -12.91 2.60 6.73
CA SER A 57 -12.56 2.56 5.31
C SER A 57 -11.66 1.38 4.95
N LEU A 58 -10.83 0.93 5.89
CA LEU A 58 -9.99 -0.25 5.70
C LEU A 58 -10.82 -1.54 5.76
N ALA A 59 -11.83 -1.61 6.62
CA ALA A 59 -12.80 -2.71 6.62
C ALA A 59 -13.54 -2.79 5.28
N GLN A 60 -14.02 -1.66 4.75
CA GLN A 60 -14.63 -1.58 3.43
C GLN A 60 -13.65 -1.98 2.31
N LEU A 61 -12.39 -1.52 2.40
CA LEU A 61 -11.36 -1.88 1.42
C LEU A 61 -11.15 -3.39 1.35
N CYS A 62 -11.11 -4.04 2.50
CA CYS A 62 -10.85 -5.47 2.63
C CYS A 62 -12.07 -6.35 2.32
N GLU A 63 -13.27 -5.78 2.22
CA GLU A 63 -14.51 -6.54 2.00
C GLU A 63 -14.45 -7.35 0.70
N GLY A 64 -14.52 -8.68 0.82
CA GLY A 64 -14.48 -9.61 -0.32
C GLY A 64 -13.14 -9.67 -1.07
N ALA A 65 -12.08 -9.10 -0.51
CA ALA A 65 -10.76 -9.19 -1.13
C ALA A 65 -10.06 -10.52 -0.77
N ASP A 66 -9.33 -11.05 -1.74
CA ASP A 66 -8.55 -12.29 -1.61
C ASP A 66 -7.10 -12.01 -1.18
N ALA A 67 -6.60 -10.80 -1.50
CA ALA A 67 -5.24 -10.39 -1.21
C ALA A 67 -5.16 -8.88 -0.99
N ILE A 68 -4.11 -8.46 -0.29
CA ILE A 68 -3.78 -7.03 -0.13
C ILE A 68 -2.44 -6.74 -0.83
N LEU A 69 -2.42 -5.65 -1.59
CA LEU A 69 -1.20 -5.02 -2.10
C LEU A 69 -1.09 -3.62 -1.46
N HIS A 70 -0.16 -3.51 -0.52
CA HIS A 70 0.07 -2.30 0.26
C HIS A 70 1.23 -1.49 -0.34
N ILE A 71 0.90 -0.47 -1.13
CA ILE A 71 1.87 0.45 -1.75
C ILE A 71 1.90 1.80 -1.03
N ALA A 72 0.77 2.22 -0.44
CA ALA A 72 0.68 3.50 0.24
C ALA A 72 1.78 3.65 1.30
N GLY A 73 2.40 4.80 1.31
CA GLY A 73 3.42 5.16 2.27
C GLY A 73 3.73 6.65 2.17
N VAL A 74 4.46 7.15 3.15
CA VAL A 74 4.94 8.53 3.20
C VAL A 74 6.42 8.54 2.84
N VAL A 75 6.79 9.21 1.76
CA VAL A 75 8.18 9.37 1.29
C VAL A 75 8.76 10.72 1.69
N ASN A 76 7.89 11.69 1.98
CA ASN A 76 8.27 13.02 2.44
C ASN A 76 7.32 13.47 3.57
N ALA A 77 7.89 13.90 4.68
CA ALA A 77 7.15 14.41 5.83
C ALA A 77 7.99 15.50 6.53
N PRO A 78 7.34 16.48 7.17
CA PRO A 78 8.05 17.56 7.87
C PRO A 78 8.83 17.08 9.10
N ASP A 79 8.45 15.92 9.65
CA ASP A 79 9.04 15.37 10.86
C ASP A 79 8.94 13.83 10.92
N ALA A 80 9.55 13.26 11.95
CA ALA A 80 9.53 11.82 12.19
C ALA A 80 8.12 11.28 12.48
N ALA A 81 7.25 12.08 13.09
CA ALA A 81 5.88 11.69 13.42
C ALA A 81 5.04 11.44 12.16
N GLY A 82 5.23 12.24 11.11
CA GLY A 82 4.56 12.03 9.83
C GLY A 82 4.97 10.71 9.16
N PHE A 83 6.25 10.36 9.20
CA PHE A 83 6.72 9.05 8.71
C PHE A 83 6.18 7.89 9.55
N GLU A 84 6.16 8.04 10.88
CA GLU A 84 5.62 7.03 11.79
C GLU A 84 4.12 6.80 11.53
N ALA A 85 3.33 7.85 11.43
CA ALA A 85 1.90 7.76 11.18
C ALA A 85 1.58 7.04 9.87
N GLY A 86 2.25 7.39 8.77
CA GLY A 86 1.98 6.79 7.45
C GLY A 86 2.56 5.41 7.27
N ASN A 87 3.83 5.22 7.62
CA ASN A 87 4.58 4.00 7.29
C ASN A 87 4.50 2.91 8.36
N VAL A 88 4.21 3.26 9.60
CA VAL A 88 4.13 2.32 10.72
C VAL A 88 2.70 2.13 11.18
N THR A 89 2.07 3.18 11.71
CA THR A 89 0.70 3.11 12.25
C THR A 89 -0.31 2.74 11.15
N GLY A 90 -0.22 3.36 9.97
CA GLY A 90 -1.07 3.03 8.84
C GLY A 90 -0.94 1.58 8.39
N THR A 91 0.28 1.05 8.37
CA THR A 91 0.53 -0.37 8.07
C THR A 91 -0.08 -1.28 9.15
N ALA A 92 0.05 -0.92 10.43
CA ALA A 92 -0.56 -1.68 11.53
C ALA A 92 -2.09 -1.74 11.41
N HIS A 93 -2.74 -0.63 11.09
CA HIS A 93 -4.19 -0.57 10.87
C HIS A 93 -4.62 -1.50 9.73
N LEU A 94 -3.90 -1.48 8.60
CA LEU A 94 -4.22 -2.33 7.46
C LEU A 94 -4.02 -3.82 7.78
N LEU A 95 -2.98 -4.17 8.54
CA LEU A 95 -2.76 -5.54 9.01
C LEU A 95 -3.89 -6.02 9.94
N SER A 96 -4.42 -5.14 10.80
CA SER A 96 -5.59 -5.43 11.63
C SER A 96 -6.81 -5.72 10.76
N ALA A 97 -7.11 -4.84 9.80
CA ALA A 97 -8.22 -5.03 8.88
C ALA A 97 -8.10 -6.33 8.06
N ALA A 98 -6.89 -6.67 7.62
CA ALA A 98 -6.63 -7.93 6.92
C ALA A 98 -7.00 -9.16 7.77
N LYS A 99 -6.57 -9.17 9.04
CA LYS A 99 -6.88 -10.25 9.98
C LYS A 99 -8.37 -10.37 10.27
N GLU A 100 -9.02 -9.24 10.53
CA GLU A 100 -10.45 -9.18 10.81
C GLU A 100 -11.29 -9.65 9.62
N SER A 101 -10.83 -9.41 8.40
CA SER A 101 -11.47 -9.84 7.15
C SER A 101 -11.08 -11.24 6.70
N GLY A 102 -10.20 -11.92 7.42
CA GLY A 102 -9.71 -13.26 7.07
C GLY A 102 -8.78 -13.31 5.86
N ILE A 103 -8.25 -12.18 5.42
CA ILE A 103 -7.30 -12.13 4.29
C ILE A 103 -5.94 -12.59 4.78
N ARG A 104 -5.37 -13.58 4.10
CA ARG A 104 -4.05 -14.12 4.45
C ARG A 104 -2.93 -13.56 3.60
N ARG A 105 -3.17 -13.34 2.30
CA ARG A 105 -2.14 -12.90 1.36
C ARG A 105 -1.89 -11.40 1.45
N PHE A 106 -0.67 -11.00 1.81
CA PHE A 106 -0.29 -9.61 2.01
C PHE A 106 1.04 -9.30 1.32
N VAL A 107 1.02 -8.42 0.33
CA VAL A 107 2.22 -7.93 -0.35
C VAL A 107 2.48 -6.48 0.10
N HIS A 108 3.64 -6.25 0.70
CA HIS A 108 4.06 -4.95 1.21
C HIS A 108 5.16 -4.36 0.34
N VAL A 109 4.92 -3.18 -0.20
CA VAL A 109 5.95 -2.41 -0.91
C VAL A 109 6.68 -1.52 0.09
N SER A 110 7.87 -1.96 0.45
CA SER A 110 8.81 -1.25 1.32
C SER A 110 9.76 -0.38 0.49
N SER A 111 11.01 -0.32 0.88
CA SER A 111 12.07 0.40 0.19
C SER A 111 13.41 -0.25 0.46
N LEU A 112 14.33 -0.13 -0.47
CA LEU A 112 15.72 -0.51 -0.25
C LEU A 112 16.34 0.24 0.95
N SER A 113 15.86 1.45 1.25
CA SER A 113 16.28 2.25 2.41
C SER A 113 16.02 1.56 3.76
N ALA A 114 15.09 0.60 3.82
CA ALA A 114 14.84 -0.19 5.03
C ALA A 114 16.01 -1.11 5.43
N ARG A 115 16.95 -1.36 4.50
CA ARG A 115 18.17 -2.15 4.78
C ARG A 115 19.11 -1.49 5.79
N GLU A 116 19.16 -0.15 5.72
CA GLU A 116 20.06 0.67 6.54
C GLU A 116 19.23 1.71 7.31
N PRO A 117 18.40 1.26 8.28
CA PRO A 117 17.42 2.13 8.94
C PRO A 117 18.02 3.28 9.74
N GLN A 118 19.32 3.19 10.08
CA GLN A 118 20.05 4.23 10.79
C GLN A 118 20.42 5.44 9.90
N LEU A 119 20.35 5.30 8.57
CA LEU A 119 20.77 6.36 7.64
C LEU A 119 19.70 7.42 7.40
N SER A 120 18.42 7.12 7.65
CA SER A 120 17.34 8.09 7.48
C SER A 120 16.12 7.77 8.31
N VAL A 121 15.35 8.81 8.66
CA VAL A 121 14.04 8.65 9.33
C VAL A 121 13.06 7.87 8.45
N TYR A 122 13.08 8.13 7.15
CA TYR A 122 12.30 7.36 6.17
C TYR A 122 12.66 5.87 6.21
N GLY A 123 13.94 5.53 6.05
CA GLY A 123 14.41 4.14 6.09
C GLY A 123 14.06 3.44 7.41
N SER A 124 14.21 4.14 8.53
CA SER A 124 13.80 3.66 9.85
C SER A 124 12.30 3.34 9.90
N SER A 125 11.44 4.25 9.42
CA SER A 125 9.99 4.02 9.40
C SER A 125 9.58 2.86 8.50
N LYS A 126 10.23 2.69 7.35
CA LYS A 126 9.99 1.56 6.45
C LYS A 126 10.41 0.23 7.10
N ALA A 127 11.56 0.19 7.76
CA ALA A 127 12.02 -0.99 8.50
C ALA A 127 11.06 -1.39 9.63
N LYS A 128 10.52 -0.43 10.37
CA LYS A 128 9.48 -0.68 11.39
C LYS A 128 8.21 -1.26 10.77
N GLY A 129 7.74 -0.72 9.65
CA GLY A 129 6.61 -1.25 8.90
C GLY A 129 6.83 -2.70 8.45
N GLU A 130 8.02 -3.01 7.92
CA GLU A 130 8.40 -4.38 7.57
C GLU A 130 8.35 -5.32 8.77
N LYS A 131 8.81 -4.89 9.93
CA LYS A 131 8.76 -5.71 11.16
C LYS A 131 7.33 -6.07 11.54
N LEU A 132 6.40 -5.12 11.44
CA LEU A 132 4.98 -5.39 11.67
C LEU A 132 4.43 -6.44 10.70
N VAL A 133 4.75 -6.33 9.43
CA VAL A 133 4.34 -7.29 8.39
C VAL A 133 4.95 -8.66 8.67
N ALA A 134 6.24 -8.74 8.92
CA ALA A 134 6.96 -9.99 9.15
C ALA A 134 6.47 -10.76 10.40
N THR A 135 5.96 -10.04 11.40
CA THR A 135 5.40 -10.64 12.64
C THR A 135 3.88 -10.82 12.61
N SER A 136 3.22 -10.51 11.49
CA SER A 136 1.76 -10.47 11.40
C SER A 136 1.08 -11.83 11.35
N MET A 137 1.80 -12.92 11.12
CA MET A 137 1.29 -14.28 10.87
C MET A 137 0.48 -14.41 9.58
N LEU A 138 0.56 -13.43 8.68
CA LEU A 138 -0.01 -13.50 7.33
C LEU A 138 0.97 -14.18 6.36
N ASP A 139 0.48 -14.58 5.20
CA ASP A 139 1.30 -15.07 4.09
C ASP A 139 1.87 -13.85 3.34
N TRP A 140 2.89 -13.25 3.90
CA TRP A 140 3.43 -11.98 3.42
C TRP A 140 4.55 -12.12 2.40
N THR A 141 4.69 -11.09 1.59
CA THR A 141 5.87 -10.80 0.76
C THR A 141 6.22 -9.33 0.94
N ILE A 142 7.48 -9.04 1.17
CA ILE A 142 8.02 -7.67 1.28
C ILE A 142 8.89 -7.40 0.06
N LEU A 143 8.59 -6.33 -0.67
CA LEU A 143 9.36 -5.84 -1.80
C LEU A 143 10.14 -4.60 -1.37
N ARG A 144 11.42 -4.53 -1.71
CA ARG A 144 12.32 -3.40 -1.40
C ARG A 144 12.82 -2.76 -2.70
N PRO A 145 11.98 -2.01 -3.42
CA PRO A 145 12.45 -1.32 -4.62
C PRO A 145 13.51 -0.28 -4.27
N PRO A 146 14.50 -0.08 -5.16
CA PRO A 146 15.38 1.08 -5.09
C PRO A 146 14.62 2.36 -5.49
N GLY A 147 15.33 3.44 -5.80
CA GLY A 147 14.70 4.64 -6.36
C GLY A 147 13.89 4.29 -7.62
N VAL A 148 12.60 4.59 -7.57
CA VAL A 148 11.67 4.35 -8.69
C VAL A 148 11.44 5.67 -9.41
N TYR A 149 11.64 5.68 -10.72
CA TYR A 149 11.47 6.87 -11.56
C TYR A 149 10.80 6.49 -12.88
N GLY A 150 10.22 7.47 -13.56
CA GLY A 150 9.59 7.27 -14.86
C GLY A 150 8.55 8.33 -15.19
N PRO A 151 7.77 8.17 -16.27
CA PRO A 151 6.73 9.11 -16.65
C PRO A 151 5.70 9.31 -15.53
N GLY A 152 5.46 10.57 -15.16
CA GLY A 152 4.53 10.95 -14.07
C GLY A 152 5.15 11.00 -12.68
N ASP A 153 6.45 10.74 -12.55
CA ASP A 153 7.19 10.97 -11.31
C ASP A 153 7.39 12.47 -11.07
N THR A 154 6.96 12.93 -9.88
CA THR A 154 7.12 14.33 -9.46
C THR A 154 8.11 14.50 -8.31
N GLU A 155 8.65 13.40 -7.76
CA GLU A 155 9.46 13.44 -6.56
C GLU A 155 10.96 13.27 -6.82
N VAL A 156 11.35 12.40 -7.75
CA VAL A 156 12.77 12.14 -8.05
C VAL A 156 13.33 13.18 -9.02
N PHE A 157 12.53 13.74 -9.90
CA PHE A 157 12.96 14.76 -10.84
C PHE A 157 13.10 16.18 -10.27
N GLU A 158 12.64 16.42 -9.05
CA GLU A 158 12.81 17.71 -8.35
C GLU A 158 14.08 17.77 -7.47
N MET A 159 14.86 16.71 -7.43
CA MET A 159 16.17 16.66 -6.80
C MET A 159 17.26 16.91 -7.84
#